data_fe9896ca2d2aad72acaaf564321651c0
#
_entry.id   fe9896ca2d2aad72acaaf564321651c0
#
_cell.length_a   1.000
_cell.length_b   1.000
_cell.length_c   1.000
_cell.angle_alpha   90.00
_cell.angle_beta   90.00
_cell.angle_gamma   90.00
#
_symmetry.space_group_name_H-M   'P 1'
#
loop_
_entity.id
_entity.type
_entity.pdbx_description
1 polymer ?
#
loop_
_entity_poly.entity_id
_entity_poly.type
_entity_poly.pdbx_seq_one_letter_code
_entity_poly.pdbx_strand_id
1 'polypeptide(L)'
;MEKKKLIAYINAENEFTDSILNKAENYERVGADELFIYNYSLNEGEREEFLLLMRQIAQTIDLPLIIGFSVKRLEDAKKALYTGASRLVIPYRRLKDFTAIKEITDRFGKDKLLLEVDASEENNDQAFYGDAFVNQCVESGVAGILVKHLDINALTTAAIASAKLPVYVRDSLTRNDIESLMGLENVVGVATNYYVDKDMMTGPKIAF
;
A
#
# COMPACT_ATOMS: atom_id res chain seq x y z
N MET A 1 -11.78 15.03 -10.90
CA MET A 1 -11.06 13.74 -10.69
C MET A 1 -9.94 14.00 -9.72
N GLU A 2 -9.82 13.19 -8.68
CA GLU A 2 -8.70 13.27 -7.76
C GLU A 2 -7.41 12.90 -8.51
N LYS A 3 -6.31 13.63 -8.26
CA LYS A 3 -5.01 13.35 -8.91
C LYS A 3 -4.57 11.94 -8.53
N LYS A 4 -4.29 11.10 -9.52
CA LYS A 4 -3.72 9.77 -9.29
C LYS A 4 -2.31 9.88 -8.73
N LYS A 5 -1.94 8.94 -7.86
CA LYS A 5 -0.72 9.03 -7.07
C LYS A 5 0.33 8.04 -7.54
N LEU A 6 1.55 8.54 -7.64
CA LEU A 6 2.72 7.71 -7.80
C LEU A 6 3.35 7.52 -6.41
N ILE A 7 3.30 6.29 -5.95
CA ILE A 7 3.71 5.91 -4.60
C ILE A 7 5.06 5.19 -4.70
N ALA A 8 6.08 5.70 -4.03
CA ALA A 8 7.31 4.96 -3.87
C ALA A 8 7.12 3.87 -2.82
N TYR A 9 7.75 2.68 -2.98
CA TYR A 9 7.66 1.67 -1.94
C TYR A 9 9.00 1.05 -1.55
N ILE A 10 9.10 0.63 -0.29
CA ILE A 10 10.25 -0.05 0.30
C ILE A 10 9.79 -1.31 1.01
N ASN A 11 10.42 -2.43 0.69
CA ASN A 11 10.32 -3.64 1.51
C ASN A 11 11.38 -3.57 2.62
N ALA A 12 10.94 -3.44 3.86
CA ALA A 12 11.82 -3.32 5.02
C ALA A 12 12.16 -4.67 5.69
N GLU A 13 11.64 -5.79 5.19
CA GLU A 13 11.82 -7.11 5.83
C GLU A 13 13.27 -7.60 5.84
N ASN A 14 14.08 -7.18 4.87
CA ASN A 14 15.46 -7.64 4.74
C ASN A 14 16.40 -6.47 4.42
N GLU A 15 16.10 -5.27 4.88
CA GLU A 15 16.87 -4.09 4.56
C GLU A 15 17.38 -3.39 5.83
N PHE A 16 18.58 -2.82 5.73
CA PHE A 16 19.19 -2.08 6.84
C PHE A 16 18.50 -0.72 7.03
N THR A 17 18.38 -0.30 8.29
CA THR A 17 17.75 0.97 8.69
C THR A 17 18.28 2.17 7.91
N ASP A 18 19.60 2.31 7.82
CA ASP A 18 20.23 3.44 7.10
C ASP A 18 19.89 3.44 5.61
N SER A 19 19.77 2.27 5.00
CA SER A 19 19.35 2.14 3.60
C SER A 19 17.90 2.61 3.42
N ILE A 20 17.00 2.23 4.33
CA ILE A 20 15.59 2.63 4.29
C ILE A 20 15.47 4.16 4.45
N LEU A 21 16.20 4.76 5.39
CA LEU A 21 16.21 6.21 5.60
C LEU A 21 16.69 6.94 4.35
N ASN A 22 17.83 6.54 3.79
CA ASN A 22 18.37 7.14 2.57
C ASN A 22 17.40 7.03 1.38
N LYS A 23 16.73 5.88 1.24
CA LYS A 23 15.71 5.69 0.20
C LYS A 23 14.51 6.61 0.42
N ALA A 24 14.01 6.73 1.64
CA ALA A 24 12.88 7.59 1.98
C ALA A 24 13.14 9.06 1.58
N GLU A 25 14.29 9.62 1.99
CA GLU A 25 14.72 10.97 1.62
C GLU A 25 14.89 11.12 0.10
N ASN A 26 15.43 10.09 -0.56
CA ASN A 26 15.62 10.11 -2.00
C ASN A 26 14.28 10.11 -2.74
N TYR A 27 13.29 9.31 -2.31
CA TYR A 27 11.97 9.29 -2.90
C TYR A 27 11.23 10.62 -2.75
N GLU A 28 11.37 11.27 -1.61
CA GLU A 28 10.87 12.63 -1.42
C GLU A 28 11.51 13.61 -2.42
N ARG A 29 12.83 13.57 -2.52
CA ARG A 29 13.59 14.46 -3.42
C ARG A 29 13.22 14.28 -4.89
N VAL A 30 12.96 13.07 -5.35
CA VAL A 30 12.54 12.80 -6.74
C VAL A 30 11.05 13.08 -6.96
N GLY A 31 10.30 13.38 -5.90
CA GLY A 31 8.94 13.88 -5.96
C GLY A 31 7.89 12.79 -6.12
N ALA A 32 8.03 11.67 -5.39
CA ALA A 32 6.92 10.76 -5.15
C ALA A 32 5.75 11.51 -4.49
N ASP A 33 4.53 11.05 -4.74
CA ASP A 33 3.35 11.65 -4.10
C ASP A 33 3.12 11.12 -2.68
N GLU A 34 3.52 9.88 -2.41
CA GLU A 34 3.41 9.20 -1.11
C GLU A 34 4.53 8.15 -0.98
N LEU A 35 4.81 7.72 0.24
CA LEU A 35 5.78 6.66 0.52
C LEU A 35 5.10 5.49 1.23
N PHE A 36 5.23 4.28 0.68
CA PHE A 36 4.77 3.04 1.27
C PHE A 36 5.94 2.20 1.76
N ILE A 37 6.02 1.93 3.06
CA ILE A 37 7.03 1.06 3.67
C ILE A 37 6.34 -0.08 4.39
N TYR A 38 6.76 -1.31 4.14
CA TYR A 38 6.13 -2.46 4.79
C TYR A 38 7.14 -3.41 5.42
N ASN A 39 6.71 -3.97 6.56
CA ASN A 39 7.30 -5.12 7.21
C ASN A 39 6.17 -5.98 7.78
N TYR A 40 6.02 -7.19 7.26
CA TYR A 40 4.98 -8.12 7.67
C TYR A 40 5.50 -9.21 8.61
N SER A 41 6.68 -9.04 9.21
CA SER A 41 7.22 -9.95 10.20
C SER A 41 6.24 -10.17 11.37
N LEU A 42 6.28 -11.37 11.91
CA LEU A 42 5.57 -11.75 13.12
C LEU A 42 6.48 -11.78 14.36
N ASN A 43 7.77 -11.57 14.16
CA ASN A 43 8.75 -11.45 15.25
C ASN A 43 8.53 -10.13 15.99
N GLU A 44 8.31 -10.19 17.29
CA GLU A 44 7.95 -9.01 18.10
C GLU A 44 9.07 -7.98 18.14
N GLY A 45 10.35 -8.40 18.23
CA GLY A 45 11.50 -7.49 18.18
C GLY A 45 11.58 -6.73 16.87
N GLU A 46 11.48 -7.41 15.73
CA GLU A 46 11.50 -6.79 14.40
C GLU A 46 10.33 -5.83 14.21
N ARG A 47 9.17 -6.17 14.78
CA ARG A 47 7.97 -5.32 14.72
C ARG A 47 8.16 -4.02 15.50
N GLU A 48 8.75 -4.08 16.67
CA GLU A 48 9.03 -2.90 17.49
C GLU A 48 10.10 -2.01 16.86
N GLU A 49 11.19 -2.61 16.36
CA GLU A 49 12.24 -1.88 15.61
C GLU A 49 11.65 -1.18 14.38
N PHE A 50 10.80 -1.88 13.62
CA PHE A 50 10.13 -1.29 12.46
C PHE A 50 9.25 -0.08 12.85
N LEU A 51 8.47 -0.17 13.92
CA LEU A 51 7.63 0.95 14.36
C LEU A 51 8.45 2.16 14.85
N LEU A 52 9.60 1.91 15.47
CA LEU A 52 10.54 2.98 15.84
C LEU A 52 11.11 3.67 14.60
N LEU A 53 11.52 2.89 13.60
CA LEU A 53 12.00 3.41 12.31
C LEU A 53 10.92 4.23 11.60
N MET A 54 9.67 3.74 11.56
CA MET A 54 8.56 4.48 10.94
C MET A 54 8.31 5.82 11.62
N ARG A 55 8.42 5.88 12.94
CA ARG A 55 8.31 7.15 13.68
C ARG A 55 9.43 8.12 13.32
N GLN A 56 10.65 7.63 13.17
CA GLN A 56 11.78 8.44 12.74
C GLN A 56 11.56 8.99 11.32
N ILE A 57 11.16 8.13 10.37
CA ILE A 57 10.88 8.54 8.99
C ILE A 57 9.76 9.59 8.94
N ALA A 58 8.66 9.37 9.65
CA ALA A 58 7.55 10.33 9.70
C ALA A 58 7.92 11.71 10.28
N GLN A 59 9.05 11.81 10.98
CA GLN A 59 9.59 13.08 11.48
C GLN A 59 10.63 13.71 10.53
N THR A 60 11.14 12.93 9.57
CA THR A 60 12.26 13.35 8.70
C THR A 60 11.75 13.79 7.32
N ILE A 61 10.67 13.19 6.81
CA ILE A 61 10.13 13.50 5.49
C ILE A 61 8.73 14.12 5.59
N ASP A 62 8.38 14.92 4.60
CA ASP A 62 7.05 15.53 4.48
C ASP A 62 6.06 14.70 3.66
N LEU A 63 6.52 13.61 3.02
CA LEU A 63 5.64 12.72 2.26
C LEU A 63 4.62 12.01 3.17
N PRO A 64 3.35 11.91 2.76
CA PRO A 64 2.40 11.05 3.45
C PRO A 64 2.91 9.62 3.52
N LEU A 65 3.09 9.10 4.73
CA LEU A 65 3.64 7.77 4.99
C LEU A 65 2.53 6.73 5.10
N ILE A 66 2.59 5.70 4.27
CA ILE A 66 1.74 4.51 4.33
C ILE A 66 2.57 3.38 4.93
N ILE A 67 2.04 2.69 5.93
CA ILE A 67 2.75 1.59 6.60
C ILE A 67 2.05 0.27 6.33
N GLY A 68 2.78 -0.71 5.81
CA GLY A 68 2.35 -2.11 5.74
C GLY A 68 2.75 -2.87 7.01
N PHE A 69 1.79 -3.41 7.73
CA PHE A 69 2.04 -4.05 9.01
C PHE A 69 1.13 -5.25 9.27
N SER A 70 1.65 -6.29 9.92
CA SER A 70 0.83 -7.43 10.33
C SER A 70 0.03 -7.08 11.57
N VAL A 71 -1.28 -7.01 11.43
CA VAL A 71 -2.24 -6.70 12.51
C VAL A 71 -2.97 -7.96 12.92
N LYS A 72 -3.02 -8.23 14.20
CA LYS A 72 -3.81 -9.32 14.82
C LYS A 72 -4.97 -8.78 15.65
N ARG A 73 -4.86 -7.57 16.15
CA ARG A 73 -5.81 -6.91 17.04
C ARG A 73 -5.73 -5.39 16.93
N LEU A 74 -6.73 -4.70 17.44
CA LEU A 74 -6.83 -3.24 17.41
C LEU A 74 -5.58 -2.50 17.91
N GLU A 75 -4.92 -3.01 18.97
CA GLU A 75 -3.70 -2.41 19.52
C GLU A 75 -2.52 -2.41 18.53
N ASP A 76 -2.42 -3.40 17.65
CA ASP A 76 -1.39 -3.41 16.60
C ASP A 76 -1.62 -2.28 15.58
N ALA A 77 -2.86 -2.09 15.15
CA ALA A 77 -3.25 -1.00 14.25
C ALA A 77 -2.99 0.36 14.90
N LYS A 78 -3.31 0.51 16.18
CA LYS A 78 -3.05 1.72 16.96
C LYS A 78 -1.56 2.04 17.01
N LYS A 79 -0.72 1.06 17.37
CA LYS A 79 0.75 1.24 17.40
C LYS A 79 1.27 1.73 16.04
N ALA A 80 0.81 1.12 14.95
CA ALA A 80 1.24 1.48 13.59
C ALA A 80 0.80 2.91 13.21
N LEU A 81 -0.46 3.26 13.40
CA LEU A 81 -0.98 4.59 13.04
C LEU A 81 -0.37 5.71 13.92
N TYR A 82 -0.03 5.42 15.17
CA TYR A 82 0.59 6.41 16.08
C TYR A 82 2.08 6.65 15.83
N THR A 83 2.67 6.02 14.84
CA THR A 83 4.01 6.39 14.34
C THR A 83 4.02 7.70 13.54
N GLY A 84 2.87 8.19 13.14
CA GLY A 84 2.70 9.32 12.22
C GLY A 84 2.26 8.86 10.81
N ALA A 85 1.95 7.58 10.63
CA ALA A 85 1.44 7.07 9.37
C ALA A 85 0.12 7.73 8.97
N SER A 86 0.01 8.12 7.71
CA SER A 86 -1.22 8.63 7.12
C SER A 86 -2.25 7.51 6.92
N ARG A 87 -1.76 6.31 6.56
CA ARG A 87 -2.57 5.11 6.34
C ARG A 87 -1.83 3.84 6.75
N LEU A 88 -2.60 2.81 7.05
CA LEU A 88 -2.14 1.46 7.36
C LEU A 88 -2.60 0.50 6.26
N VAL A 89 -1.72 -0.37 5.81
CA VAL A 89 -2.01 -1.50 4.93
C VAL A 89 -1.95 -2.79 5.73
N ILE A 90 -3.04 -3.56 5.69
CA ILE A 90 -3.12 -4.88 6.32
C ILE A 90 -3.24 -5.94 5.23
N PRO A 91 -2.35 -6.96 5.20
CA PRO A 91 -2.53 -8.10 4.31
C PRO A 91 -3.81 -8.87 4.68
N TYR A 92 -4.77 -8.92 3.78
CA TYR A 92 -6.07 -9.59 4.02
C TYR A 92 -5.89 -11.05 4.46
N ARG A 93 -4.96 -11.78 3.86
CA ARG A 93 -4.66 -13.16 4.24
C ARG A 93 -4.24 -13.36 5.70
N ARG A 94 -3.76 -12.29 6.35
CA ARG A 94 -3.32 -12.29 7.76
C ARG A 94 -4.42 -11.92 8.73
N LEU A 95 -5.42 -11.19 8.28
CA LEU A 95 -6.57 -10.77 9.07
C LEU A 95 -7.84 -10.96 8.23
N LYS A 96 -8.35 -12.20 8.17
CA LYS A 96 -9.59 -12.56 7.43
C LYS A 96 -10.86 -12.31 8.26
N ASP A 97 -10.86 -11.26 9.07
CA ASP A 97 -11.95 -10.93 9.99
C ASP A 97 -12.44 -9.50 9.72
N PHE A 98 -13.53 -9.39 8.99
CA PHE A 98 -14.12 -8.10 8.67
C PHE A 98 -14.74 -7.39 9.89
N THR A 99 -15.03 -8.10 10.97
CA THR A 99 -15.45 -7.49 12.24
C THR A 99 -14.29 -6.70 12.85
N ALA A 100 -13.11 -7.33 12.94
CA ALA A 100 -11.92 -6.66 13.41
C ALA A 100 -11.47 -5.51 12.50
N ILE A 101 -11.60 -5.68 11.18
CA ILE A 101 -11.32 -4.61 10.20
C ILE A 101 -12.26 -3.42 10.45
N LYS A 102 -13.56 -3.68 10.63
CA LYS A 102 -14.54 -2.65 10.92
C LYS A 102 -14.26 -1.93 12.24
N GLU A 103 -13.86 -2.64 13.28
CA GLU A 103 -13.48 -2.04 14.56
C GLU A 103 -12.32 -1.05 14.39
N ILE A 104 -11.33 -1.39 13.57
CA ILE A 104 -10.20 -0.51 13.25
C ILE A 104 -10.68 0.75 12.51
N THR A 105 -11.50 0.60 11.47
CA THR A 105 -11.99 1.74 10.68
C THR A 105 -12.94 2.63 11.47
N ASP A 106 -13.79 2.07 12.32
CA ASP A 106 -14.66 2.83 13.21
C ASP A 106 -13.84 3.62 14.25
N ARG A 107 -12.72 3.10 14.70
CA ARG A 107 -11.86 3.74 15.71
C ARG A 107 -10.96 4.82 15.14
N PHE A 108 -10.36 4.60 13.97
CA PHE A 108 -9.30 5.47 13.43
C PHE A 108 -9.73 6.29 12.22
N GLY A 109 -10.82 5.94 11.58
CA GLY A 109 -11.35 6.59 10.39
C GLY A 109 -11.30 5.69 9.15
N LYS A 110 -12.27 5.89 8.27
CA LYS A 110 -12.44 5.11 7.03
C LYS A 110 -11.36 5.38 5.99
N ASP A 111 -10.67 6.50 6.09
CA ASP A 111 -9.57 6.90 5.22
C ASP A 111 -8.21 6.28 5.62
N LYS A 112 -8.16 5.57 6.76
CA LYS A 112 -6.91 5.12 7.39
C LYS A 112 -6.48 3.72 7.03
N LEU A 113 -7.33 2.89 6.46
CA LEU A 113 -7.05 1.48 6.26
C LEU A 113 -7.18 1.07 4.80
N LEU A 114 -6.12 0.44 4.27
CA LEU A 114 -6.14 -0.29 3.01
C LEU A 114 -6.01 -1.80 3.29
N LEU A 115 -6.73 -2.63 2.54
CA LEU A 115 -6.53 -4.07 2.56
C LEU A 115 -5.66 -4.49 1.39
N GLU A 116 -4.56 -5.19 1.67
CA GLU A 116 -3.71 -5.76 0.64
C GLU A 116 -4.20 -7.15 0.26
N VAL A 117 -4.39 -7.38 -1.03
CA VAL A 117 -4.70 -8.68 -1.63
C VAL A 117 -3.59 -9.09 -2.59
N ASP A 118 -3.31 -10.39 -2.63
CA ASP A 118 -2.31 -10.97 -3.52
C ASP A 118 -3.02 -11.60 -4.71
N ALA A 119 -2.84 -11.02 -5.89
CA ALA A 119 -3.46 -11.49 -7.12
C ALA A 119 -2.68 -12.65 -7.79
N SER A 120 -1.56 -13.11 -7.20
CA SER A 120 -0.83 -14.26 -7.72
C SER A 120 -1.65 -15.55 -7.59
N GLU A 121 -1.53 -16.44 -8.59
CA GLU A 121 -2.27 -17.71 -8.63
C GLU A 121 -1.99 -18.62 -7.43
N GLU A 122 -0.76 -18.59 -6.92
CA GLU A 122 -0.33 -19.46 -5.83
C GLU A 122 -1.00 -19.11 -4.48
N ASN A 123 -1.33 -17.86 -4.26
CA ASN A 123 -1.91 -17.40 -3.01
C ASN A 123 -3.44 -17.29 -3.03
N ASN A 124 -4.02 -17.40 -4.22
CA ASN A 124 -5.44 -17.56 -4.47
C ASN A 124 -6.37 -16.61 -3.69
N ASP A 125 -5.97 -15.37 -3.51
CA ASP A 125 -6.87 -14.32 -3.02
C ASP A 125 -7.85 -13.93 -4.17
N GLN A 126 -8.42 -14.94 -4.84
CA GLN A 126 -9.49 -14.78 -5.84
C GLN A 126 -10.69 -14.00 -5.27
N ALA A 127 -10.70 -13.80 -3.96
CA ALA A 127 -11.64 -12.94 -3.29
C ALA A 127 -11.74 -11.53 -3.94
N PHE A 128 -10.64 -10.99 -4.44
CA PHE A 128 -10.62 -9.69 -5.13
C PHE A 128 -11.54 -9.66 -6.37
N TYR A 129 -11.69 -10.78 -7.05
CA TYR A 129 -12.53 -10.90 -8.25
C TYR A 129 -14.02 -11.13 -7.93
N GLY A 130 -14.38 -11.22 -6.66
CA GLY A 130 -15.74 -11.54 -6.23
C GLY A 130 -16.47 -10.35 -5.58
N ASP A 131 -17.72 -10.11 -6.00
CA ASP A 131 -18.56 -9.04 -5.44
C ASP A 131 -18.71 -9.14 -3.92
N ALA A 132 -18.74 -10.35 -3.37
CA ALA A 132 -18.89 -10.56 -1.93
C ALA A 132 -17.76 -9.93 -1.11
N PHE A 133 -16.52 -10.12 -1.55
CA PHE A 133 -15.34 -9.51 -0.91
C PHE A 133 -15.38 -7.98 -1.01
N VAL A 134 -15.64 -7.46 -2.21
CA VAL A 134 -15.69 -6.01 -2.43
C VAL A 134 -16.80 -5.36 -1.58
N ASN A 135 -17.98 -6.00 -1.48
CA ASN A 135 -19.05 -5.51 -0.64
C ASN A 135 -18.67 -5.50 0.85
N GLN A 136 -18.02 -6.55 1.34
CA GLN A 136 -17.51 -6.59 2.72
C GLN A 136 -16.46 -5.51 2.98
N CYS A 137 -15.59 -5.21 2.02
CA CYS A 137 -14.65 -4.08 2.11
C CYS A 137 -15.39 -2.75 2.25
N VAL A 138 -16.42 -2.51 1.43
CA VAL A 138 -17.27 -1.30 1.52
C VAL A 138 -17.95 -1.19 2.88
N GLU A 139 -18.58 -2.26 3.34
CA GLU A 139 -19.29 -2.31 4.62
C GLU A 139 -18.37 -2.11 5.83
N SER A 140 -17.15 -2.65 5.76
CA SER A 140 -16.15 -2.45 6.80
C SER A 140 -15.49 -1.08 6.80
N GLY A 141 -15.72 -0.28 5.76
CA GLY A 141 -15.27 1.11 5.68
C GLY A 141 -13.79 1.28 5.42
N VAL A 142 -13.13 0.35 4.72
CA VAL A 142 -11.74 0.53 4.28
C VAL A 142 -11.66 1.61 3.20
N ALA A 143 -10.53 2.30 3.13
CA ALA A 143 -10.28 3.37 2.17
C ALA A 143 -10.11 2.85 0.73
N GLY A 144 -9.69 1.61 0.58
CA GLY A 144 -9.44 0.99 -0.71
C GLY A 144 -8.75 -0.37 -0.58
N ILE A 145 -8.45 -0.94 -1.73
CA ILE A 145 -7.77 -2.24 -1.86
C ILE A 145 -6.41 -2.00 -2.50
N LEU A 146 -5.35 -2.54 -1.91
CA LEU A 146 -4.00 -2.57 -2.50
C LEU A 146 -3.77 -3.95 -3.11
N VAL A 147 -3.66 -4.03 -4.42
CA VAL A 147 -3.44 -5.28 -5.15
C VAL A 147 -1.95 -5.43 -5.45
N LYS A 148 -1.37 -6.57 -5.09
CA LYS A 148 -0.01 -6.94 -5.48
C LYS A 148 -0.01 -8.12 -6.46
N HIS A 149 1.08 -8.26 -7.23
CA HIS A 149 1.25 -9.28 -8.26
C HIS A 149 0.13 -9.29 -9.30
N LEU A 150 -0.36 -8.11 -9.67
CA LEU A 150 -1.43 -7.97 -10.64
C LEU A 150 -0.90 -8.20 -12.05
N ASP A 151 -1.40 -9.23 -12.71
CA ASP A 151 -1.24 -9.39 -14.15
C ASP A 151 -2.23 -8.48 -14.89
N ILE A 152 -1.72 -7.61 -15.77
CA ILE A 152 -2.56 -6.71 -16.55
C ILE A 152 -3.17 -7.49 -17.72
N ASN A 153 -4.34 -8.06 -17.48
CA ASN A 153 -5.12 -8.79 -18.46
C ASN A 153 -6.60 -8.35 -18.44
N ALA A 154 -7.40 -8.89 -19.33
CA ALA A 154 -8.82 -8.52 -19.41
C ALA A 154 -9.61 -8.80 -18.12
N LEU A 155 -9.28 -9.89 -17.41
CA LEU A 155 -9.96 -10.25 -16.15
C LEU A 155 -9.64 -9.25 -15.04
N THR A 156 -8.38 -8.90 -14.85
CA THR A 156 -7.95 -7.93 -13.84
C THR A 156 -8.46 -6.53 -14.15
N THR A 157 -8.44 -6.13 -15.42
CA THR A 157 -9.01 -4.86 -15.86
C THR A 157 -10.51 -4.78 -15.56
N ALA A 158 -11.26 -5.84 -15.84
CA ALA A 158 -12.68 -5.90 -15.54
C ALA A 158 -12.96 -5.88 -14.03
N ALA A 159 -12.17 -6.59 -13.23
CA ALA A 159 -12.28 -6.58 -11.76
C ALA A 159 -12.02 -5.18 -11.17
N ILE A 160 -10.98 -4.50 -11.65
CA ILE A 160 -10.69 -3.12 -11.25
C ILE A 160 -11.84 -2.19 -11.64
N ALA A 161 -12.32 -2.28 -12.89
CA ALA A 161 -13.40 -1.42 -13.38
C ALA A 161 -14.73 -1.64 -12.62
N SER A 162 -14.99 -2.85 -12.12
CA SER A 162 -16.17 -3.17 -11.32
C SER A 162 -16.03 -2.87 -9.83
N ALA A 163 -14.83 -2.61 -9.36
CA ALA A 163 -14.58 -2.31 -7.95
C ALA A 163 -15.31 -1.03 -7.52
N LYS A 164 -16.05 -1.12 -6.41
CA LYS A 164 -16.77 0.00 -5.80
C LYS A 164 -15.91 0.82 -4.82
N LEU A 165 -14.62 0.53 -4.78
CA LEU A 165 -13.62 1.12 -3.91
C LEU A 165 -12.42 1.57 -4.74
N PRO A 166 -11.68 2.59 -4.25
CA PRO A 166 -10.38 2.93 -4.81
C PRO A 166 -9.44 1.73 -4.84
N VAL A 167 -8.77 1.53 -5.97
CA VAL A 167 -7.79 0.47 -6.15
C VAL A 167 -6.40 1.08 -6.23
N TYR A 168 -5.50 0.52 -5.46
CA TYR A 168 -4.06 0.76 -5.52
C TYR A 168 -3.40 -0.50 -6.06
N VAL A 169 -2.33 -0.34 -6.82
CA VAL A 169 -1.56 -1.49 -7.34
C VAL A 169 -0.11 -1.33 -6.92
N ARG A 170 0.53 -2.43 -6.55
CA ARG A 170 1.96 -2.42 -6.23
C ARG A 170 2.71 -3.58 -6.90
N ASP A 171 3.96 -3.46 -6.96
CA ASP A 171 5.09 -4.28 -7.32
C ASP A 171 5.93 -3.66 -8.46
N SER A 172 7.02 -4.32 -8.85
CA SER A 172 8.01 -3.85 -9.83
C SER A 172 7.44 -3.76 -11.25
N LEU A 173 6.51 -2.84 -11.43
CA LEU A 173 5.83 -2.61 -12.69
C LEU A 173 6.74 -1.84 -13.64
N THR A 174 6.68 -2.18 -14.93
CA THR A 174 7.33 -1.39 -15.97
C THR A 174 6.62 -0.05 -16.13
N ARG A 175 7.28 0.91 -16.79
CA ARG A 175 6.66 2.20 -17.11
C ARG A 175 5.35 2.04 -17.88
N ASN A 176 5.31 1.14 -18.86
CA ASN A 176 4.12 0.88 -19.67
C ASN A 176 2.96 0.32 -18.82
N ASP A 177 3.29 -0.56 -17.85
CA ASP A 177 2.30 -1.10 -16.92
C ASP A 177 1.71 0.00 -16.04
N ILE A 178 2.57 0.89 -15.52
CA ILE A 178 2.14 2.04 -14.71
C ILE A 178 1.21 2.95 -15.51
N GLU A 179 1.59 3.32 -16.73
CA GLU A 179 0.78 4.18 -17.60
C GLU A 179 -0.57 3.51 -17.93
N SER A 180 -0.58 2.20 -18.21
CA SER A 180 -1.80 1.44 -18.46
C SER A 180 -2.73 1.40 -17.26
N LEU A 181 -2.19 1.10 -16.06
CA LEU A 181 -2.95 1.07 -14.82
C LEU A 181 -3.51 2.45 -14.46
N MET A 182 -2.71 3.49 -14.63
CA MET A 182 -3.14 4.86 -14.37
C MET A 182 -4.21 5.34 -15.36
N GLY A 183 -4.39 4.66 -16.51
CA GLY A 183 -5.52 4.88 -17.41
C GLY A 183 -6.86 4.36 -16.89
N LEU A 184 -6.88 3.45 -15.92
CA LEU A 184 -8.11 2.86 -15.39
C LEU A 184 -8.77 3.79 -14.35
N GLU A 185 -10.07 4.02 -14.46
CA GLU A 185 -10.80 5.01 -13.65
C GLU A 185 -10.66 4.75 -12.13
N ASN A 186 -10.82 3.51 -11.70
CA ASN A 186 -10.79 3.14 -10.28
C ASN A 186 -9.38 2.97 -9.70
N VAL A 187 -8.32 3.01 -10.51
CA VAL A 187 -6.95 3.03 -10.00
C VAL A 187 -6.62 4.45 -9.58
N VAL A 188 -6.38 4.64 -8.30
CA VAL A 188 -6.08 5.94 -7.68
C VAL A 188 -4.60 6.10 -7.33
N GLY A 189 -3.83 5.01 -7.33
CA GLY A 189 -2.40 5.05 -7.08
C GLY A 189 -1.68 3.78 -7.52
N VAL A 190 -0.42 3.94 -7.92
CA VAL A 190 0.47 2.83 -8.24
C VAL A 190 1.72 2.96 -7.39
N ALA A 191 2.02 1.91 -6.62
CA ALA A 191 3.21 1.82 -5.80
C ALA A 191 4.33 1.10 -6.58
N THR A 192 5.44 1.80 -6.80
CA THR A 192 6.56 1.29 -7.59
C THR A 192 7.90 1.79 -7.06
N ASN A 193 8.93 0.98 -7.22
CA ASN A 193 10.33 1.37 -7.02
C ASN A 193 11.06 1.67 -8.33
N TYR A 194 10.36 1.62 -9.45
CA TYR A 194 10.91 1.79 -10.80
C TYR A 194 11.79 3.03 -10.95
N TYR A 195 11.41 4.14 -10.30
CA TYR A 195 12.12 5.40 -10.38
C TYR A 195 13.50 5.39 -9.74
N VAL A 196 13.72 4.59 -8.71
CA VAL A 196 14.97 4.54 -7.96
C VAL A 196 15.92 3.50 -8.55
N ASP A 197 15.38 2.36 -8.99
CA ASP A 197 16.19 1.25 -9.47
C ASP A 197 16.78 1.51 -10.88
N LYS A 198 16.31 2.52 -11.59
CA LYS A 198 16.67 2.80 -12.99
C LYS A 198 17.34 4.15 -13.22
N ASP A 199 18.01 4.74 -12.22
CA ASP A 199 18.61 6.09 -12.32
C ASP A 199 17.62 7.16 -12.85
N MET A 200 16.35 7.02 -12.55
CA MET A 200 15.28 7.92 -13.02
C MET A 200 15.37 9.33 -12.41
N MET A 201 16.37 9.58 -11.59
CA MET A 201 16.71 10.93 -11.10
C MET A 201 17.02 11.91 -12.24
N THR A 202 17.36 11.39 -13.43
CA THR A 202 17.66 12.19 -14.63
C THR A 202 16.61 12.07 -15.74
N GLY A 203 15.63 11.18 -15.59
CA GLY A 203 14.58 10.95 -16.59
C GLY A 203 13.37 11.89 -16.43
N PRO A 204 12.56 12.04 -17.49
CA PRO A 204 11.32 12.82 -17.37
C PRO A 204 10.38 12.16 -16.38
N LYS A 205 9.81 12.95 -15.44
CA LYS A 205 8.74 12.48 -14.56
C LYS A 205 7.59 11.95 -15.40
N ILE A 206 6.98 10.86 -14.97
CA ILE A 206 5.70 10.44 -15.54
C ILE A 206 4.70 11.53 -15.16
N ALA A 207 4.22 12.28 -16.14
CA ALA A 207 3.13 13.24 -15.93
C ALA A 207 1.80 12.49 -16.14
N PHE A 208 0.94 12.50 -15.14
CA PHE A 208 -0.41 11.93 -15.21
C PHE A 208 -1.45 13.04 -15.14
#